data_2d970c020347777abf925d3ac671a2c5
#
_entry.id   2d970c020347777abf925d3ac671a2c5
#
_cell.length_a   1.000
_cell.length_b   1.000
_cell.length_c   1.000
_cell.angle_alpha   90.00
_cell.angle_beta   90.00
_cell.angle_gamma   90.00
#
_symmetry.space_group_name_H-M   'P 1'
#
loop_
_entity.id
_entity.type
_entity.pdbx_description
1 polymer ?
#
loop_
_entity_poly.entity_id
_entity_poly.type
_entity_poly.pdbx_seq_one_letter_code
_entity_poly.pdbx_strand_id
1 'polypeptide(L)'
;MFQWLRQLGGRKVKGPTSARGRLLVVRGKYDAAQTTPENRRHWAQADHLSADAAMGADVRRVLRSRARYEVANNSYAKGIVLTLANYVVGTGPRLQMLTDDSEANRLIEQEFTRWARAIGLSHKLRTMRIAQCESGECFGLLTSNPRVGRASPPASLPVTLDLRLIEADQVSTPFGVLPLEERAVDGIVFDGFGNPIAYYVLRRHPGDPRAWRAGPDAYDLMPIESVVHLFRAERPGQSRGIPEVTSALSLFATLRRYTLAVLGAAEQAALPSGVIYTDAPADAESAAVEPMDTVEMDRGTWMTMPY
;
A
#
# COMPACT_ATOMS: atom_id res chain seq x y z
N MET A 1 -68.73 -4.03 -53.51
CA MET A 1 -67.32 -4.24 -53.18
C MET A 1 -67.06 -3.32 -51.95
N PHE A 2 -66.60 -3.79 -50.79
CA PHE A 2 -66.42 -3.09 -49.51
C PHE A 2 -67.57 -3.21 -48.47
N GLN A 3 -68.03 -4.42 -48.17
CA GLN A 3 -68.92 -4.62 -47.00
C GLN A 3 -68.32 -5.40 -45.82
N TRP A 4 -67.08 -5.84 -45.86
CA TRP A 4 -66.51 -6.64 -44.78
C TRP A 4 -65.54 -5.89 -43.84
N LEU A 5 -65.31 -4.60 -44.01
CA LEU A 5 -64.45 -3.78 -43.18
C LEU A 5 -65.12 -3.17 -41.92
N ARG A 6 -66.40 -3.55 -41.64
CA ARG A 6 -67.13 -3.02 -40.47
C ARG A 6 -67.19 -3.98 -39.28
N GLN A 7 -66.50 -5.12 -39.30
CA GLN A 7 -66.49 -6.07 -38.19
C GLN A 7 -65.17 -6.19 -37.43
N LEU A 8 -64.23 -5.33 -37.58
CA LEU A 8 -63.11 -5.22 -36.66
C LEU A 8 -63.49 -4.32 -35.49
N GLY A 9 -64.33 -4.90 -34.61
CA GLY A 9 -64.68 -4.32 -33.33
C GLY A 9 -63.43 -4.04 -32.53
N GLY A 10 -63.28 -2.77 -32.17
CA GLY A 10 -62.16 -2.27 -31.38
C GLY A 10 -61.99 -3.07 -30.07
N ARG A 11 -61.09 -4.06 -30.09
CA ARG A 11 -60.55 -4.59 -28.85
C ARG A 11 -59.66 -3.50 -28.23
N LYS A 12 -60.20 -2.80 -27.21
CA LYS A 12 -59.39 -1.94 -26.36
C LYS A 12 -58.28 -2.80 -25.79
N VAL A 13 -57.08 -2.65 -26.35
CA VAL A 13 -55.86 -3.16 -25.74
C VAL A 13 -55.75 -2.39 -24.40
N LYS A 14 -56.03 -3.07 -23.30
CA LYS A 14 -55.67 -2.61 -21.97
C LYS A 14 -54.16 -2.46 -21.99
N GLY A 15 -53.70 -1.20 -21.93
CA GLY A 15 -52.27 -0.91 -21.75
C GLY A 15 -51.76 -1.68 -20.52
N PRO A 16 -50.47 -2.00 -20.51
CA PRO A 16 -49.87 -2.72 -19.38
C PRO A 16 -50.18 -1.87 -18.12
N THR A 17 -50.96 -2.42 -17.22
CA THR A 17 -51.09 -1.93 -15.86
C THR A 17 -49.65 -1.90 -15.31
N SER A 18 -49.12 -0.71 -15.04
CA SER A 18 -47.84 -0.54 -14.36
C SER A 18 -47.93 -1.36 -13.08
N ALA A 19 -47.29 -2.54 -13.11
CA ALA A 19 -47.07 -3.28 -11.91
C ALA A 19 -46.22 -2.35 -11.02
N ARG A 20 -46.85 -1.68 -10.06
CA ARG A 20 -46.10 -1.03 -8.98
C ARG A 20 -45.30 -2.16 -8.31
N GLY A 21 -44.08 -2.30 -8.72
CA GLY A 21 -43.14 -3.19 -8.07
C GLY A 21 -43.11 -2.82 -6.61
N ARG A 22 -43.72 -3.62 -5.77
CA ARG A 22 -43.62 -3.49 -4.32
C ARG A 22 -42.17 -3.86 -3.99
N LEU A 23 -41.35 -2.84 -3.71
CA LEU A 23 -40.00 -3.05 -3.24
C LEU A 23 -40.10 -3.80 -1.92
N LEU A 24 -39.87 -5.12 -1.97
CA LEU A 24 -39.82 -5.94 -0.75
C LEU A 24 -38.48 -5.65 -0.08
N VAL A 25 -38.46 -4.70 0.84
CA VAL A 25 -37.28 -4.43 1.67
C VAL A 25 -37.19 -5.57 2.69
N VAL A 26 -36.42 -6.58 2.38
CA VAL A 26 -36.07 -7.63 3.33
C VAL A 26 -35.13 -7.03 4.34
N ARG A 27 -35.61 -6.68 5.53
CA ARG A 27 -34.79 -6.26 6.64
C ARG A 27 -34.21 -7.51 7.30
N GLY A 28 -32.94 -7.73 7.12
CA GLY A 28 -32.17 -8.72 7.91
C GLY A 28 -32.24 -8.38 9.40
N LYS A 29 -32.28 -9.38 10.28
CA LYS A 29 -32.34 -9.23 11.74
C LYS A 29 -30.93 -9.10 12.38
N TYR A 30 -29.93 -8.72 11.59
CA TYR A 30 -28.57 -8.52 12.12
C TYR A 30 -28.44 -7.11 12.71
N ASP A 31 -28.03 -6.99 13.97
CA ASP A 31 -27.82 -5.70 14.63
C ASP A 31 -26.80 -4.83 13.91
N ALA A 32 -25.74 -5.45 13.39
CA ALA A 32 -24.73 -4.76 12.60
C ALA A 32 -25.23 -4.20 11.25
N ALA A 33 -26.38 -4.67 10.74
CA ALA A 33 -27.02 -4.15 9.52
C ALA A 33 -28.02 -3.03 9.81
N GLN A 34 -28.27 -2.74 11.07
CA GLN A 34 -29.18 -1.66 11.47
C GLN A 34 -28.40 -0.36 11.65
N THR A 35 -28.91 0.72 11.06
CA THR A 35 -28.34 2.05 11.25
C THR A 35 -29.09 2.75 12.40
N THR A 36 -28.40 2.94 13.52
CA THR A 36 -28.87 3.70 14.67
C THR A 36 -28.22 5.09 14.72
N PRO A 37 -28.75 6.07 15.48
CA PRO A 37 -28.09 7.36 15.66
C PRO A 37 -26.66 7.24 16.17
N GLU A 38 -26.38 6.24 17.02
CA GLU A 38 -25.08 6.01 17.63
C GLU A 38 -24.06 5.44 16.64
N ASN A 39 -24.48 4.51 15.78
CA ASN A 39 -23.56 3.80 14.87
C ASN A 39 -23.47 4.42 13.46
N ARG A 40 -24.38 5.32 13.09
CA ARG A 40 -24.43 5.93 11.75
C ARG A 40 -23.10 6.58 11.33
N ARG A 41 -22.41 7.22 12.26
CA ARG A 41 -21.13 7.88 11.98
C ARG A 41 -20.00 6.87 11.80
N HIS A 42 -20.09 5.75 12.51
CA HIS A 42 -19.06 4.70 12.47
C HIS A 42 -18.97 4.06 11.09
N TRP A 43 -20.11 3.76 10.46
CA TRP A 43 -20.16 3.12 9.14
C TRP A 43 -20.52 4.08 7.99
N ALA A 44 -20.33 5.38 8.17
CA ALA A 44 -20.67 6.37 7.15
C ALA A 44 -19.90 6.20 5.84
N GLN A 45 -18.73 5.56 5.89
CA GLN A 45 -17.85 5.29 4.75
C GLN A 45 -17.92 3.84 4.24
N ALA A 46 -18.82 3.02 4.78
CA ALA A 46 -18.99 1.64 4.31
C ALA A 46 -19.56 1.64 2.88
N ASP A 47 -18.89 0.95 1.96
CA ASP A 47 -19.28 0.85 0.55
C ASP A 47 -19.62 -0.60 0.15
N HIS A 48 -20.15 -0.76 -1.05
CA HIS A 48 -20.54 -2.03 -1.65
C HIS A 48 -19.78 -2.28 -2.98
N LEU A 49 -18.66 -1.61 -3.17
CA LEU A 49 -17.87 -1.68 -4.39
C LEU A 49 -17.22 -3.06 -4.56
N SER A 50 -16.95 -3.43 -5.80
CA SER A 50 -16.11 -4.60 -6.09
C SER A 50 -14.70 -4.40 -5.55
N ALA A 51 -13.93 -5.50 -5.42
CA ALA A 51 -12.57 -5.43 -4.89
C ALA A 51 -11.70 -4.41 -5.64
N ASP A 52 -11.67 -4.49 -6.97
CA ASP A 52 -10.85 -3.58 -7.80
C ASP A 52 -11.39 -2.14 -7.79
N ALA A 53 -12.71 -1.93 -7.72
CA ALA A 53 -13.29 -0.59 -7.65
C ALA A 53 -13.01 0.09 -6.29
N ALA A 54 -13.12 -0.66 -5.19
CA ALA A 54 -12.79 -0.16 -3.85
C ALA A 54 -11.31 0.16 -3.69
N MET A 55 -10.45 -0.55 -4.43
CA MET A 55 -9.00 -0.41 -4.41
C MET A 55 -8.46 0.20 -5.71
N GLY A 56 -9.17 1.17 -6.30
CA GLY A 56 -8.78 1.84 -7.53
C GLY A 56 -7.37 2.46 -7.46
N ALA A 57 -6.79 2.79 -8.62
CA ALA A 57 -5.40 3.28 -8.74
C ALA A 57 -5.10 4.47 -7.82
N ASP A 58 -6.04 5.43 -7.71
CA ASP A 58 -5.87 6.60 -6.85
C ASP A 58 -5.89 6.24 -5.36
N VAL A 59 -6.77 5.32 -4.94
CA VAL A 59 -6.83 4.83 -3.56
C VAL A 59 -5.52 4.14 -3.20
N ARG A 60 -5.03 3.24 -4.05
CA ARG A 60 -3.75 2.55 -3.83
C ARG A 60 -2.58 3.51 -3.77
N ARG A 61 -2.53 4.52 -4.65
CA ARG A 61 -1.48 5.55 -4.64
C ARG A 61 -1.43 6.28 -3.31
N VAL A 62 -2.58 6.69 -2.78
CA VAL A 62 -2.68 7.38 -1.48
C VAL A 62 -2.25 6.47 -0.34
N LEU A 63 -2.77 5.24 -0.29
CA LEU A 63 -2.43 4.26 0.75
C LEU A 63 -0.93 3.94 0.74
N ARG A 64 -0.36 3.71 -0.43
CA ARG A 64 1.06 3.44 -0.64
C ARG A 64 1.94 4.59 -0.17
N SER A 65 1.61 5.82 -0.54
CA SER A 65 2.34 7.01 -0.09
C SER A 65 2.32 7.17 1.44
N ARG A 66 1.16 6.95 2.06
CA ARG A 66 1.01 7.02 3.52
C ARG A 66 1.74 5.89 4.23
N ALA A 67 1.66 4.66 3.71
CA ALA A 67 2.34 3.51 4.28
C ALA A 67 3.87 3.67 4.21
N ARG A 68 4.41 4.06 3.07
CA ARG A 68 5.84 4.38 2.91
C ARG A 68 6.29 5.48 3.86
N TYR A 69 5.47 6.53 4.04
CA TYR A 69 5.76 7.60 4.98
C TYR A 69 5.81 7.09 6.43
N GLU A 70 4.84 6.27 6.86
CA GLU A 70 4.84 5.69 8.21
C GLU A 70 6.01 4.74 8.41
N VAL A 71 6.32 3.86 7.47
CA VAL A 71 7.46 2.95 7.57
C VAL A 71 8.79 3.72 7.60
N ALA A 72 8.90 4.83 6.90
CA ALA A 72 10.12 5.66 6.92
C ALA A 72 10.31 6.43 8.23
N ASN A 73 9.21 6.89 8.87
CA ASN A 73 9.25 7.86 9.95
C ASN A 73 8.76 7.35 11.32
N ASN A 74 8.28 6.08 11.38
CA ASN A 74 7.78 5.46 12.59
C ASN A 74 8.56 4.17 12.87
N SER A 75 9.31 4.15 13.97
CA SER A 75 10.16 3.01 14.36
C SER A 75 9.36 1.72 14.57
N TYR A 76 8.13 1.81 15.09
CA TYR A 76 7.27 0.64 15.26
C TYR A 76 6.83 0.06 13.92
N ALA A 77 6.35 0.90 12.99
CA ALA A 77 5.97 0.46 11.65
C ALA A 77 7.15 -0.17 10.92
N LYS A 78 8.32 0.47 10.97
CA LYS A 78 9.55 -0.06 10.38
C LYS A 78 9.97 -1.37 11.01
N GLY A 79 9.93 -1.46 12.34
CA GLY A 79 10.27 -2.67 13.08
C GLY A 79 9.39 -3.86 12.67
N ILE A 80 8.08 -3.66 12.57
CA ILE A 80 7.13 -4.68 12.12
C ILE A 80 7.47 -5.18 10.72
N VAL A 81 7.63 -4.26 9.76
CA VAL A 81 7.91 -4.61 8.35
C VAL A 81 9.23 -5.37 8.21
N LEU A 82 10.30 -4.90 8.88
CA LEU A 82 11.61 -5.56 8.83
C LEU A 82 11.57 -6.93 9.51
N THR A 83 10.87 -7.06 10.62
CA THR A 83 10.72 -8.34 11.33
C THR A 83 10.00 -9.36 10.46
N LEU A 84 8.85 -8.98 9.85
CA LEU A 84 8.12 -9.85 8.93
C LEU A 84 8.98 -10.29 7.74
N ALA A 85 9.73 -9.38 7.13
CA ALA A 85 10.60 -9.70 6.01
C ALA A 85 11.73 -10.65 6.42
N ASN A 86 12.33 -10.43 7.60
CA ASN A 86 13.38 -11.29 8.12
C ASN A 86 12.88 -12.70 8.44
N TYR A 87 11.70 -12.83 9.06
CA TYR A 87 11.15 -14.16 9.38
C TYR A 87 10.71 -14.94 8.14
N VAL A 88 10.16 -14.27 7.13
CA VAL A 88 9.70 -14.93 5.90
C VAL A 88 10.87 -15.40 5.03
N VAL A 89 11.87 -14.56 4.86
CA VAL A 89 12.97 -14.82 3.90
C VAL A 89 14.17 -15.47 4.57
N GLY A 90 14.50 -15.10 5.80
CA GLY A 90 15.65 -15.60 6.53
C GLY A 90 16.94 -15.45 5.74
N THR A 91 17.65 -16.55 5.56
CA THR A 91 18.90 -16.63 4.75
C THR A 91 18.64 -16.79 3.25
N GLY A 92 17.38 -16.89 2.83
CA GLY A 92 16.96 -17.16 1.46
C GLY A 92 16.66 -18.64 1.20
N PRO A 93 16.07 -18.94 0.03
CA PRO A 93 15.72 -20.31 -0.34
C PRO A 93 16.94 -21.16 -0.57
N ARG A 94 16.84 -22.44 -0.24
CA ARG A 94 17.82 -23.47 -0.54
C ARG A 94 17.18 -24.49 -1.46
N LEU A 95 17.86 -24.85 -2.54
CA LEU A 95 17.42 -25.93 -3.39
C LEU A 95 17.81 -27.28 -2.75
N GLN A 96 16.88 -28.20 -2.74
CA GLN A 96 17.10 -29.59 -2.38
C GLN A 96 16.56 -30.47 -3.51
N MET A 97 17.46 -31.15 -4.20
CA MET A 97 17.11 -32.06 -5.28
C MET A 97 16.84 -33.45 -4.72
N LEU A 98 15.85 -34.14 -5.31
CA LEU A 98 15.40 -35.45 -4.86
C LEU A 98 15.34 -36.42 -6.06
N THR A 99 16.44 -36.52 -6.84
CA THR A 99 16.60 -37.52 -7.90
C THR A 99 17.41 -38.68 -7.41
N ASP A 100 17.40 -39.78 -8.14
CA ASP A 100 18.21 -41.00 -7.81
C ASP A 100 19.71 -40.78 -7.96
N ASP A 101 20.13 -39.74 -8.70
CA ASP A 101 21.55 -39.41 -8.88
C ASP A 101 21.98 -38.35 -7.84
N SER A 102 22.64 -38.84 -6.79
CA SER A 102 23.10 -37.99 -5.70
C SER A 102 24.24 -37.03 -6.10
N GLU A 103 25.05 -37.37 -7.10
CA GLU A 103 26.15 -36.52 -7.56
C GLU A 103 25.57 -35.35 -8.41
N ALA A 104 24.67 -35.65 -9.31
CA ALA A 104 23.97 -34.64 -10.08
C ALA A 104 23.18 -33.68 -9.15
N ASN A 105 22.48 -34.19 -8.13
CA ASN A 105 21.78 -33.40 -7.14
C ASN A 105 22.73 -32.39 -6.47
N ARG A 106 23.88 -32.84 -5.99
CA ARG A 106 24.85 -31.98 -5.32
C ARG A 106 25.40 -30.89 -6.26
N LEU A 107 25.69 -31.23 -7.52
CA LEU A 107 26.17 -30.26 -8.50
C LEU A 107 25.13 -29.18 -8.79
N ILE A 108 23.86 -29.56 -8.99
CA ILE A 108 22.74 -28.61 -9.26
C ILE A 108 22.52 -27.70 -8.05
N GLU A 109 22.54 -28.22 -6.84
CA GLU A 109 22.39 -27.44 -5.60
C GLU A 109 23.53 -26.44 -5.41
N GLN A 110 24.76 -26.83 -5.74
CA GLN A 110 25.91 -25.94 -5.71
C GLN A 110 25.78 -24.81 -6.74
N GLU A 111 25.41 -25.12 -7.99
CA GLU A 111 25.26 -24.13 -9.04
C GLU A 111 24.08 -23.18 -8.73
N PHE A 112 22.97 -23.70 -8.20
CA PHE A 112 21.87 -22.84 -7.70
C PHE A 112 22.36 -21.89 -6.61
N THR A 113 23.13 -22.38 -5.66
CA THR A 113 23.66 -21.56 -4.57
C THR A 113 24.61 -20.47 -5.09
N ARG A 114 25.46 -20.80 -6.07
CA ARG A 114 26.34 -19.83 -6.72
C ARG A 114 25.56 -18.76 -7.46
N TRP A 115 24.58 -19.17 -8.26
CA TRP A 115 23.67 -18.27 -8.97
C TRP A 115 22.90 -17.38 -8.00
N ALA A 116 22.27 -17.93 -6.98
CA ALA A 116 21.49 -17.19 -5.99
C ALA A 116 22.31 -16.11 -5.27
N ARG A 117 23.59 -16.42 -4.98
CA ARG A 117 24.54 -15.43 -4.42
C ARG A 117 24.91 -14.36 -5.44
N ALA A 118 25.18 -14.74 -6.68
CA ALA A 118 25.58 -13.81 -7.74
C ALA A 118 24.52 -12.76 -8.05
N ILE A 119 23.23 -13.15 -8.03
CA ILE A 119 22.12 -12.21 -8.24
C ILE A 119 21.63 -11.54 -6.94
N GLY A 120 22.14 -11.93 -5.77
CA GLY A 120 21.68 -11.44 -4.48
C GLY A 120 20.22 -11.84 -4.18
N LEU A 121 19.82 -13.07 -4.49
CA LEU A 121 18.43 -13.53 -4.46
C LEU A 121 17.76 -13.30 -3.10
N SER A 122 18.42 -13.61 -1.99
CA SER A 122 17.87 -13.42 -0.64
C SER A 122 17.57 -11.94 -0.34
N HIS A 123 18.43 -11.03 -0.77
CA HIS A 123 18.19 -9.59 -0.63
C HIS A 123 17.01 -9.13 -1.48
N LYS A 124 16.90 -9.61 -2.72
CA LYS A 124 15.79 -9.29 -3.61
C LYS A 124 14.46 -9.78 -3.04
N LEU A 125 14.40 -11.02 -2.59
CA LEU A 125 13.19 -11.57 -1.95
C LEU A 125 12.80 -10.81 -0.68
N ARG A 126 13.80 -10.43 0.13
CA ARG A 126 13.55 -9.59 1.31
C ARG A 126 12.97 -8.22 0.92
N THR A 127 13.52 -7.58 -0.10
CA THR A 127 13.00 -6.32 -0.63
C THR A 127 11.58 -6.49 -1.18
N MET A 128 11.28 -7.58 -1.89
CA MET A 128 9.93 -7.90 -2.34
C MET A 128 8.95 -8.03 -1.17
N ARG A 129 9.35 -8.70 -0.09
CA ARG A 129 8.50 -8.86 1.09
C ARG A 129 8.27 -7.53 1.82
N ILE A 130 9.28 -6.67 1.92
CA ILE A 130 9.15 -5.30 2.44
C ILE A 130 8.17 -4.51 1.58
N ALA A 131 8.35 -4.52 0.26
CA ALA A 131 7.49 -3.82 -0.69
C ALA A 131 6.03 -4.31 -0.62
N GLN A 132 5.79 -5.60 -0.42
CA GLN A 132 4.45 -6.14 -0.19
C GLN A 132 3.81 -5.55 1.07
N CYS A 133 4.56 -5.39 2.16
CA CYS A 133 4.04 -4.80 3.40
C CYS A 133 3.73 -3.30 3.25
N GLU A 134 4.63 -2.52 2.66
CA GLU A 134 4.53 -1.05 2.62
C GLU A 134 3.89 -0.50 1.35
N SER A 135 3.95 -1.24 0.24
CA SER A 135 3.39 -0.82 -1.05
C SER A 135 2.21 -1.68 -1.51
N GLY A 136 1.97 -2.83 -0.83
CA GLY A 136 0.90 -3.76 -1.11
C GLY A 136 1.28 -4.86 -2.10
N GLU A 137 2.21 -4.57 -2.98
CA GLU A 137 2.64 -5.46 -4.05
C GLU A 137 4.05 -5.12 -4.51
N CYS A 138 4.68 -6.08 -5.17
CA CYS A 138 5.97 -5.91 -5.83
C CYS A 138 5.99 -6.75 -7.11
N PHE A 139 6.68 -6.26 -8.12
CA PHE A 139 6.89 -6.98 -9.36
C PHE A 139 8.36 -7.35 -9.53
N GLY A 140 8.60 -8.59 -9.95
CA GLY A 140 9.91 -9.07 -10.36
C GLY A 140 9.89 -9.39 -11.85
N LEU A 141 10.82 -8.84 -12.61
CA LEU A 141 11.01 -9.18 -14.01
C LEU A 141 12.14 -10.19 -14.15
N LEU A 142 11.82 -11.33 -14.75
CA LEU A 142 12.81 -12.32 -15.14
C LEU A 142 13.52 -11.84 -16.41
N THR A 143 14.81 -11.55 -16.30
CA THR A 143 15.60 -10.95 -17.38
C THR A 143 16.89 -11.71 -17.59
N SER A 144 17.44 -11.66 -18.80
CA SER A 144 18.80 -12.13 -19.04
C SER A 144 19.80 -10.99 -18.76
N ASN A 145 20.74 -11.24 -17.83
CA ASN A 145 21.79 -10.28 -17.48
C ASN A 145 23.16 -10.90 -17.71
N PRO A 146 23.87 -10.52 -18.79
CA PRO A 146 25.18 -11.08 -19.13
C PRO A 146 26.25 -10.86 -18.03
N ARG A 147 26.05 -9.88 -17.15
CA ARG A 147 26.99 -9.65 -16.03
C ARG A 147 26.92 -10.73 -14.96
N VAL A 148 25.76 -11.40 -14.81
CA VAL A 148 25.59 -12.49 -13.86
C VAL A 148 26.54 -13.64 -14.18
N GLY A 149 26.66 -14.02 -15.46
CA GLY A 149 27.59 -15.06 -15.90
C GLY A 149 29.08 -14.75 -15.65
N ARG A 150 29.42 -13.45 -15.51
CA ARG A 150 30.80 -12.98 -15.30
C ARG A 150 31.15 -12.74 -13.82
N ALA A 151 30.16 -12.74 -12.93
CA ALA A 151 30.32 -12.26 -11.55
C ALA A 151 31.00 -13.24 -10.58
N SER A 152 31.36 -14.45 -11.00
CA SER A 152 31.91 -15.50 -10.11
C SER A 152 33.11 -16.23 -10.69
N PRO A 153 34.34 -15.64 -10.67
CA PRO A 153 35.55 -16.42 -10.95
C PRO A 153 35.68 -17.62 -9.98
N PRO A 154 36.20 -18.78 -10.37
CA PRO A 154 36.96 -19.02 -11.61
C PRO A 154 36.16 -19.55 -12.80
N ALA A 155 34.85 -19.84 -12.64
CA ALA A 155 34.04 -20.35 -13.73
C ALA A 155 32.82 -19.46 -13.95
N SER A 156 32.43 -19.22 -15.20
CA SER A 156 31.17 -18.53 -15.56
C SER A 156 29.99 -19.35 -15.06
N LEU A 157 28.92 -18.65 -14.64
CA LEU A 157 27.66 -19.31 -14.32
C LEU A 157 27.00 -19.85 -15.60
N PRO A 158 26.34 -21.02 -15.54
CA PRO A 158 25.72 -21.63 -16.72
C PRO A 158 24.49 -20.87 -17.21
N VAL A 159 23.91 -20.04 -16.35
CA VAL A 159 22.71 -19.25 -16.65
C VAL A 159 22.94 -17.78 -16.38
N THR A 160 22.36 -16.93 -17.23
CA THR A 160 22.39 -15.46 -17.11
C THR A 160 21.11 -14.90 -16.53
N LEU A 161 20.23 -15.75 -16.01
CA LEU A 161 18.95 -15.36 -15.43
C LEU A 161 19.15 -14.42 -14.25
N ASP A 162 18.43 -13.33 -14.25
CA ASP A 162 18.38 -12.34 -13.18
C ASP A 162 16.93 -11.96 -12.85
N LEU A 163 16.68 -11.55 -11.62
CA LEU A 163 15.41 -11.04 -11.14
C LEU A 163 15.54 -9.52 -10.94
N ARG A 164 14.95 -8.72 -11.82
CA ARG A 164 14.89 -7.27 -11.69
C ARG A 164 13.62 -6.87 -10.94
N LEU A 165 13.76 -6.21 -9.80
CA LEU A 165 12.62 -5.69 -9.04
C LEU A 165 12.17 -4.33 -9.59
N ILE A 166 10.86 -4.14 -9.64
CA ILE A 166 10.22 -2.87 -9.99
C ILE A 166 9.12 -2.52 -8.97
N GLU A 167 8.92 -1.24 -8.77
CA GLU A 167 7.90 -0.76 -7.87
C GLU A 167 6.50 -0.88 -8.48
N ALA A 168 5.51 -1.04 -7.61
CA ALA A 168 4.11 -1.13 -7.98
C ALA A 168 3.61 0.06 -8.83
N ASP A 169 4.20 1.23 -8.64
CA ASP A 169 3.89 2.46 -9.38
C ASP A 169 4.28 2.40 -10.87
N GLN A 170 5.18 1.49 -11.24
CA GLN A 170 5.61 1.30 -12.62
C GLN A 170 4.66 0.40 -13.45
N VAL A 171 3.72 -0.29 -12.79
CA VAL A 171 2.71 -1.09 -13.49
C VAL A 171 1.40 -0.32 -13.51
N SER A 172 1.04 0.21 -14.68
CA SER A 172 -0.18 0.99 -14.88
C SER A 172 -0.59 0.97 -16.35
N THR A 173 -1.87 1.16 -16.62
CA THR A 173 -2.38 1.25 -17.99
C THR A 173 -1.90 2.54 -18.63
N PRO A 174 -1.34 2.52 -19.86
CA PRO A 174 -0.93 3.71 -20.58
C PRO A 174 -2.10 4.68 -20.80
N PHE A 175 -1.87 5.96 -20.53
CA PHE A 175 -2.88 6.98 -20.80
C PHE A 175 -3.08 7.15 -22.33
N GLY A 176 -4.33 7.15 -22.80
CA GLY A 176 -4.68 7.32 -24.21
C GLY A 176 -4.54 6.07 -25.07
N VAL A 177 -4.03 4.98 -24.55
CA VAL A 177 -4.20 3.65 -25.12
C VAL A 177 -5.56 3.18 -24.64
N LEU A 178 -6.57 3.26 -25.51
CA LEU A 178 -7.80 2.49 -25.28
C LEU A 178 -7.34 1.05 -25.11
N PRO A 179 -7.72 0.38 -23.99
CA PRO A 179 -7.37 -1.03 -23.85
C PRO A 179 -7.90 -1.71 -25.10
N LEU A 180 -6.97 -2.18 -25.96
CA LEU A 180 -7.32 -2.91 -27.19
C LEU A 180 -8.19 -4.13 -26.88
N GLU A 181 -8.25 -4.50 -25.62
CA GLU A 181 -9.07 -5.54 -25.05
C GLU A 181 -9.80 -4.97 -23.83
N GLU A 182 -11.11 -5.15 -23.77
CA GLU A 182 -12.02 -4.71 -22.70
C GLU A 182 -11.69 -5.26 -21.29
N ARG A 183 -10.51 -5.85 -21.10
CA ARG A 183 -10.08 -6.63 -19.94
C ARG A 183 -8.78 -6.21 -19.29
N ALA A 184 -8.31 -5.01 -19.57
CA ALA A 184 -7.14 -4.46 -18.88
C ALA A 184 -7.56 -3.79 -17.57
N VAL A 185 -7.01 -4.26 -16.45
CA VAL A 185 -7.22 -3.65 -15.12
C VAL A 185 -5.89 -3.11 -14.64
N ASP A 186 -5.76 -1.81 -14.67
CA ASP A 186 -4.66 -1.05 -14.08
C ASP A 186 -3.26 -1.63 -14.35
N GLY A 187 -2.97 -1.79 -15.63
CA GLY A 187 -1.71 -2.29 -16.14
C GLY A 187 -1.62 -3.81 -16.29
N ILE A 188 -2.64 -4.56 -15.93
CA ILE A 188 -2.69 -6.01 -16.09
C ILE A 188 -3.69 -6.35 -17.18
N VAL A 189 -3.26 -7.12 -18.17
CA VAL A 189 -4.11 -7.63 -19.26
C VAL A 189 -4.56 -9.05 -18.91
N PHE A 190 -5.86 -9.30 -19.00
CA PHE A 190 -6.47 -10.60 -18.68
C PHE A 190 -7.04 -11.27 -19.93
N ASP A 191 -7.06 -12.59 -19.93
CA ASP A 191 -7.75 -13.40 -20.92
C ASP A 191 -9.27 -13.49 -20.66
N GLY A 192 -9.97 -14.28 -21.52
CA GLY A 192 -11.40 -14.54 -21.40
C GLY A 192 -11.84 -15.27 -20.12
N PHE A 193 -10.93 -15.88 -19.44
CA PHE A 193 -11.17 -16.68 -18.24
C PHE A 193 -10.76 -15.92 -16.96
N GLY A 194 -10.16 -14.71 -17.09
CA GLY A 194 -9.70 -13.91 -15.97
C GLY A 194 -8.26 -14.23 -15.54
N ASN A 195 -7.48 -14.94 -16.38
CA ASN A 195 -6.07 -15.15 -16.09
C ASN A 195 -5.25 -13.97 -16.62
N PRO A 196 -4.25 -13.46 -15.88
CA PRO A 196 -3.35 -12.46 -16.39
C PRO A 196 -2.48 -13.04 -17.52
N ILE A 197 -2.34 -12.31 -18.63
CA ILE A 197 -1.53 -12.71 -19.78
C ILE A 197 -0.34 -11.79 -20.04
N ALA A 198 -0.47 -10.52 -19.68
CA ALA A 198 0.61 -9.55 -19.86
C ALA A 198 0.49 -8.38 -18.88
N TYR A 199 1.58 -7.62 -18.73
CA TYR A 199 1.67 -6.45 -17.89
C TYR A 199 2.24 -5.26 -18.65
N TYR A 200 1.59 -4.08 -18.53
CA TYR A 200 2.16 -2.82 -18.99
C TYR A 200 3.12 -2.29 -17.92
N VAL A 201 4.39 -2.23 -18.25
CA VAL A 201 5.47 -1.83 -17.34
C VAL A 201 6.11 -0.55 -17.83
N LEU A 202 6.07 0.51 -17.04
CA LEU A 202 6.82 1.72 -17.28
C LEU A 202 8.33 1.47 -17.20
N ARG A 203 9.08 1.91 -18.20
CA ARG A 203 10.56 1.82 -18.20
C ARG A 203 11.21 2.60 -17.07
N ARG A 204 10.54 3.64 -16.59
CA ARG A 204 10.98 4.50 -15.47
C ARG A 204 9.87 4.70 -14.47
N HIS A 205 10.25 4.88 -13.21
CA HIS A 205 9.29 5.20 -12.16
C HIS A 205 8.61 6.55 -12.44
N PRO A 206 7.29 6.70 -12.27
CA PRO A 206 6.58 7.96 -12.55
C PRO A 206 7.05 9.14 -11.70
N GLY A 207 7.61 8.89 -10.52
CA GLY A 207 8.24 9.89 -9.66
C GLY A 207 9.70 10.24 -10.03
N ASP A 208 10.30 9.65 -11.07
CA ASP A 208 11.63 10.06 -11.55
C ASP A 208 11.52 11.44 -12.21
N PRO A 209 12.37 12.41 -11.86
CA PRO A 209 12.40 13.74 -12.48
C PRO A 209 12.52 13.72 -14.02
N ARG A 210 13.00 12.63 -14.58
CA ARG A 210 13.12 12.43 -16.03
C ARG A 210 11.92 11.72 -16.65
N ALA A 211 10.93 11.30 -15.86
CA ALA A 211 9.76 10.55 -16.37
C ALA A 211 8.86 11.42 -17.27
N TRP A 212 8.79 12.74 -17.04
CA TRP A 212 7.96 13.67 -17.81
C TRP A 212 8.33 13.78 -19.31
N ARG A 213 9.52 13.31 -19.68
CA ARG A 213 9.96 13.22 -21.08
C ARG A 213 9.57 11.92 -21.77
N ALA A 214 8.89 11.02 -21.06
CA ALA A 214 8.49 9.74 -21.61
C ALA A 214 7.25 9.92 -22.51
N GLY A 215 7.41 9.68 -23.81
CA GLY A 215 6.32 9.63 -24.78
C GLY A 215 5.48 8.34 -24.66
N PRO A 216 4.60 8.06 -25.63
CA PRO A 216 3.80 6.82 -25.69
C PRO A 216 4.62 5.54 -25.59
N ASP A 217 5.88 5.57 -26.02
CA ASP A 217 6.84 4.45 -25.95
C ASP A 217 7.44 4.23 -24.55
N ALA A 218 6.85 4.82 -23.50
CA ALA A 218 7.34 4.71 -22.14
C ALA A 218 7.08 3.34 -21.51
N TYR A 219 6.18 2.55 -22.09
CA TYR A 219 5.75 1.25 -21.59
C TYR A 219 6.34 0.11 -22.40
N ASP A 220 6.69 -0.95 -21.71
CA ASP A 220 6.94 -2.27 -22.27
C ASP A 220 5.75 -3.19 -21.92
N LEU A 221 5.25 -3.95 -22.89
CA LEU A 221 4.26 -5.00 -22.64
C LEU A 221 5.04 -6.29 -22.34
N MET A 222 5.01 -6.70 -21.08
CA MET A 222 5.73 -7.87 -20.60
C MET A 222 4.80 -9.07 -20.50
N PRO A 223 5.14 -10.22 -21.13
CA PRO A 223 4.33 -11.44 -21.03
C PRO A 223 4.38 -12.01 -19.60
N ILE A 224 3.32 -12.71 -19.21
CA ILE A 224 3.16 -13.26 -17.86
C ILE A 224 4.35 -14.13 -17.41
N GLU A 225 4.93 -14.90 -18.34
CA GLU A 225 6.04 -15.82 -18.08
C GLU A 225 7.29 -15.09 -17.59
N SER A 226 7.40 -13.80 -17.89
CA SER A 226 8.53 -12.94 -17.50
C SER A 226 8.25 -12.12 -16.26
N VAL A 227 7.06 -12.21 -15.66
CA VAL A 227 6.64 -11.35 -14.54
C VAL A 227 6.26 -12.18 -13.32
N VAL A 228 6.89 -11.89 -12.21
CA VAL A 228 6.49 -12.39 -10.88
C VAL A 228 5.74 -11.26 -10.19
N HIS A 229 4.42 -11.41 -10.03
CA HIS A 229 3.59 -10.46 -9.30
C HIS A 229 3.34 -10.98 -7.88
N LEU A 230 3.98 -10.36 -6.90
CA LEU A 230 3.83 -10.70 -5.49
C LEU A 230 2.85 -9.74 -4.81
N PHE A 231 1.68 -10.21 -4.46
CA PHE A 231 0.71 -9.50 -3.64
C PHE A 231 -0.15 -10.49 -2.83
N ARG A 232 -0.93 -9.98 -1.89
CA ARG A 232 -1.89 -10.76 -1.13
C ARG A 232 -3.30 -10.32 -1.52
N ALA A 233 -4.05 -11.26 -2.13
CA ALA A 233 -5.46 -11.04 -2.39
C ALA A 233 -6.25 -11.23 -1.08
N GLU A 234 -6.99 -10.22 -0.65
CA GLU A 234 -7.85 -10.26 0.54
C GLU A 234 -9.33 -10.42 0.19
N ARG A 235 -9.69 -10.15 -1.07
CA ARG A 235 -11.05 -10.27 -1.59
C ARG A 235 -11.05 -11.03 -2.91
N PRO A 236 -12.08 -11.87 -3.19
CA PRO A 236 -12.25 -12.48 -4.52
C PRO A 236 -12.33 -11.39 -5.60
N GLY A 237 -11.67 -11.64 -6.74
CA GLY A 237 -11.61 -10.70 -7.86
C GLY A 237 -10.68 -9.50 -7.66
N GLN A 238 -9.82 -9.53 -6.67
CA GLN A 238 -8.79 -8.53 -6.45
C GLN A 238 -7.61 -8.76 -7.38
N SER A 239 -7.31 -7.78 -8.23
CA SER A 239 -6.22 -7.85 -9.23
C SER A 239 -4.92 -7.21 -8.75
N ARG A 240 -4.98 -6.28 -7.82
CA ARG A 240 -3.83 -5.49 -7.33
C ARG A 240 -3.75 -5.51 -5.80
N GLY A 241 -2.54 -5.37 -5.27
CA GLY A 241 -2.29 -5.35 -3.82
C GLY A 241 -2.49 -3.98 -3.16
N ILE A 242 -2.84 -4.00 -1.87
CA ILE A 242 -2.82 -2.83 -0.97
C ILE A 242 -1.82 -3.07 0.16
N PRO A 243 -1.20 -2.02 0.72
CA PRO A 243 -0.24 -2.18 1.81
C PRO A 243 -0.83 -2.97 2.98
N GLU A 244 -0.11 -3.97 3.48
CA GLU A 244 -0.57 -4.80 4.61
C GLU A 244 -0.75 -3.97 5.89
N VAL A 245 -0.04 -2.85 6.00
CA VAL A 245 -0.15 -1.92 7.14
C VAL A 245 -1.33 -0.94 7.02
N THR A 246 -2.17 -1.04 5.98
CA THR A 246 -3.26 -0.09 5.70
C THR A 246 -4.18 0.13 6.89
N SER A 247 -4.64 -0.93 7.54
CA SER A 247 -5.53 -0.85 8.70
C SER A 247 -4.89 -0.20 9.92
N ALA A 248 -3.56 -0.21 10.01
CA ALA A 248 -2.80 0.35 11.11
C ALA A 248 -2.37 1.81 10.89
N LEU A 249 -2.52 2.37 9.66
CA LEU A 249 -2.01 3.71 9.33
C LEU A 249 -2.60 4.81 10.22
N SER A 250 -3.90 4.78 10.48
CA SER A 250 -4.56 5.75 11.36
C SER A 250 -4.11 5.61 12.82
N LEU A 251 -3.85 4.37 13.26
CA LEU A 251 -3.33 4.10 14.61
C LEU A 251 -1.90 4.61 14.76
N PHE A 252 -1.03 4.39 13.77
CA PHE A 252 0.33 4.94 13.77
C PHE A 252 0.34 6.46 13.84
N ALA A 253 -0.52 7.14 13.06
CA ALA A 253 -0.66 8.59 13.10
C ALA A 253 -1.13 9.07 14.49
N THR A 254 -2.11 8.39 15.08
CA THR A 254 -2.61 8.71 16.43
C THR A 254 -1.56 8.47 17.50
N LEU A 255 -0.81 7.36 17.44
CA LEU A 255 0.28 7.05 18.36
C LEU A 255 1.37 8.13 18.34
N ARG A 256 1.74 8.59 17.15
CA ARG A 256 2.72 9.69 17.01
C ARG A 256 2.23 10.95 17.68
N ARG A 257 0.98 11.35 17.45
CA ARG A 257 0.39 12.52 18.11
C ARG A 257 0.33 12.37 19.63
N TYR A 258 -0.05 11.20 20.11
CA TYR A 258 -0.08 10.89 21.55
C TYR A 258 1.31 11.00 22.16
N THR A 259 2.32 10.40 21.56
CA THR A 259 3.70 10.45 22.06
C THR A 259 4.22 11.90 22.13
N LEU A 260 3.94 12.72 21.10
CA LEU A 260 4.32 14.13 21.11
C LEU A 260 3.59 14.93 22.20
N ALA A 261 2.29 14.66 22.40
CA ALA A 261 1.51 15.32 23.45
C ALA A 261 1.99 14.95 24.86
N VAL A 262 2.33 13.67 25.08
CA VAL A 262 2.91 13.21 26.37
C VAL A 262 4.27 13.87 26.62
N LEU A 263 5.11 13.95 25.60
CA LEU A 263 6.40 14.62 25.70
C LEU A 263 6.23 16.11 26.04
N GLY A 264 5.34 16.82 25.33
CA GLY A 264 5.04 18.22 25.59
C GLY A 264 4.46 18.44 27.00
N ALA A 265 3.60 17.55 27.48
CA ALA A 265 3.10 17.61 28.86
C ALA A 265 4.21 17.40 29.87
N ALA A 266 5.15 16.47 29.62
CA ALA A 266 6.29 16.24 30.49
C ALA A 266 7.26 17.43 30.48
N GLU A 267 7.47 18.07 29.34
CA GLU A 267 8.26 19.30 29.22
C GLU A 267 7.62 20.44 30.01
N GLN A 268 6.29 20.63 29.89
CA GLN A 268 5.56 21.63 30.66
C GLN A 268 5.60 21.35 32.18
N ALA A 269 5.47 20.09 32.57
CA ALA A 269 5.56 19.70 33.98
C ALA A 269 6.97 19.89 34.55
N ALA A 270 8.00 19.95 33.70
CA ALA A 270 9.37 20.21 34.11
C ALA A 270 9.69 21.72 34.23
N LEU A 271 8.78 22.59 33.79
CA LEU A 271 8.86 24.04 34.01
C LEU A 271 8.51 24.39 35.47
N PRO A 272 8.73 25.66 35.92
CA PRO A 272 8.50 26.04 37.31
C PRO A 272 7.13 25.62 37.84
N SER A 273 7.13 24.97 38.98
CA SER A 273 5.95 24.27 39.52
C SER A 273 4.88 25.19 40.13
N GLY A 274 5.15 26.50 40.21
CA GLY A 274 4.18 27.45 40.74
C GLY A 274 4.71 28.86 40.89
N VAL A 275 3.80 29.79 41.15
CA VAL A 275 4.07 31.17 41.48
C VAL A 275 3.60 31.41 42.91
N ILE A 276 4.48 31.83 43.77
CA ILE A 276 4.16 32.21 45.14
C ILE A 276 3.88 33.72 45.17
N TYR A 277 2.65 34.10 45.47
CA TYR A 277 2.30 35.49 45.73
C TYR A 277 2.60 35.81 47.19
N THR A 278 3.25 36.92 47.45
CA THR A 278 3.52 37.39 48.81
C THR A 278 3.16 38.86 48.94
N ASP A 279 2.46 39.21 50.00
CA ASP A 279 2.12 40.58 50.37
C ASP A 279 3.24 41.24 51.19
N ALA A 280 4.30 40.49 51.50
CA ALA A 280 5.43 41.01 52.24
C ALA A 280 6.33 41.87 51.30
N PRO A 281 6.66 43.10 51.67
CA PRO A 281 7.64 43.90 50.92
C PRO A 281 8.98 43.17 50.91
N ALA A 282 9.67 43.16 49.78
CA ALA A 282 11.00 42.61 49.67
C ALA A 282 11.96 43.44 50.53
N ASP A 283 12.51 42.87 51.60
CA ASP A 283 13.50 43.50 52.47
C ASP A 283 14.91 43.64 51.85
N ALA A 284 15.07 43.22 50.60
CA ALA A 284 16.31 43.36 49.85
C ALA A 284 16.12 44.35 48.70
N GLU A 285 17.12 45.19 48.47
CA GLU A 285 17.19 46.01 47.26
C GLU A 285 17.00 45.12 46.04
N SER A 286 15.84 45.23 45.41
CA SER A 286 15.62 44.52 44.14
C SER A 286 16.55 45.12 43.11
N ALA A 287 17.37 44.34 42.46
CA ALA A 287 18.04 44.75 41.26
C ALA A 287 16.96 45.26 40.29
N ALA A 288 17.17 46.50 39.79
CA ALA A 288 16.23 47.11 38.84
C ALA A 288 16.15 46.20 37.60
N VAL A 289 15.01 45.56 37.43
CA VAL A 289 14.73 44.77 36.21
C VAL A 289 14.30 45.79 35.15
N GLU A 290 15.09 45.92 34.10
CA GLU A 290 14.72 46.77 32.97
C GLU A 290 13.57 46.17 32.16
N PRO A 291 12.68 46.99 31.57
CA PRO A 291 11.64 46.48 30.67
C PRO A 291 12.28 45.68 29.53
N MET A 292 11.87 44.45 29.34
CA MET A 292 12.39 43.47 28.37
C MET A 292 13.57 42.60 28.82
N ASP A 293 13.96 42.63 30.08
CA ASP A 293 14.91 41.64 30.61
C ASP A 293 14.33 40.24 30.57
N THR A 294 15.15 39.33 30.05
CA THR A 294 14.80 37.87 30.03
C THR A 294 15.32 37.25 31.32
N VAL A 295 14.39 36.77 32.14
CA VAL A 295 14.72 35.93 33.30
C VAL A 295 14.87 34.49 32.82
N GLU A 296 16.08 33.94 32.88
CA GLU A 296 16.30 32.51 32.63
C GLU A 296 15.62 31.69 33.74
N MET A 297 14.65 30.87 33.35
CA MET A 297 13.96 29.97 34.27
C MET A 297 14.54 28.58 34.17
N ASP A 298 15.19 28.11 35.20
CA ASP A 298 15.63 26.74 35.33
C ASP A 298 14.46 25.79 35.61
N ARG A 299 14.57 24.54 35.17
CA ARG A 299 13.55 23.51 35.39
C ARG A 299 13.36 23.28 36.88
N GLY A 300 12.10 23.38 37.34
CA GLY A 300 11.75 23.18 38.76
C GLY A 300 11.88 24.40 39.65
N THR A 301 12.13 25.58 39.12
CA THR A 301 12.25 26.84 39.89
C THR A 301 10.86 27.36 40.29
N TRP A 302 10.71 27.82 41.51
CA TRP A 302 9.52 28.53 41.99
C TRP A 302 9.76 30.04 41.81
N MET A 303 8.80 30.70 41.19
CA MET A 303 8.86 32.17 41.07
C MET A 303 8.00 32.83 42.15
N THR A 304 8.53 33.81 42.81
CA THR A 304 7.79 34.70 43.70
C THR A 304 7.45 35.99 42.96
N MET A 305 6.19 36.36 42.92
CA MET A 305 5.74 37.62 42.38
C MET A 305 5.19 38.48 43.52
N PRO A 306 5.63 39.77 43.65
CA PRO A 306 4.97 40.72 44.54
C PRO A 306 3.58 41.02 44.01
N TYR A 307 2.65 41.16 44.90
CA TYR A 307 1.25 41.49 44.58
C TYR A 307 1.12 42.92 44.14
#